data_5468c05baa331a9f92cd56dbfe263e8a
#
_entry.id   5468c05baa331a9f92cd56dbfe263e8a
#
_cell.length_a   1.000
_cell.length_b   1.000
_cell.length_c   1.000
_cell.angle_alpha   90.00
_cell.angle_beta   90.00
_cell.angle_gamma   90.00
#
_symmetry.space_group_name_H-M   'P 1'
#
loop_
_entity.id
_entity.type
_entity.pdbx_description
1 polymer ?
#
loop_
_entity_poly.entity_id
_entity_poly.type
_entity_poly.pdbx_seq_one_letter_code
_entity_poly.pdbx_strand_id
1 'polypeptide(L)'
;MQLQNKNGKYVSPDDLTFAAAAAGADWFSVPGMGLSIVDQRGDNTWPVTTASFIIMYKNPDNKVASQEVLKFFDWAFKNGKQLALELDYVPLPDALTKQIRERVWSQIK
;
A
#
# COMPACT_ATOMS: atom_id res chain seq x y z
N MET A 1 7.32 -4.14 -22.47
CA MET A 1 6.13 -3.37 -22.88
C MET A 1 6.06 -2.09 -22.06
N GLN A 2 5.69 -0.97 -22.68
CA GLN A 2 5.46 0.30 -21.98
C GLN A 2 4.01 0.76 -22.18
N LEU A 3 3.45 1.41 -21.18
CA LEU A 3 2.13 2.06 -21.27
C LEU A 3 2.26 3.56 -21.02
N GLN A 4 1.40 4.32 -21.70
CA GLN A 4 1.30 5.76 -21.47
C GLN A 4 0.47 6.00 -20.21
N ASN A 5 1.03 6.75 -19.27
CA ASN A 5 0.35 7.12 -18.04
C ASN A 5 -0.49 8.40 -18.19
N LYS A 6 -1.18 8.80 -17.13
CA LYS A 6 -2.06 9.98 -17.11
C LYS A 6 -1.34 11.29 -17.47
N ASN A 7 -0.06 11.38 -17.17
CA ASN A 7 0.78 12.54 -17.50
C ASN A 7 1.35 12.49 -18.93
N GLY A 8 0.96 11.50 -19.74
CA GLY A 8 1.42 11.35 -21.13
C GLY A 8 2.80 10.73 -21.27
N LYS A 9 3.39 10.20 -20.17
CA LYS A 9 4.72 9.57 -20.18
C LYS A 9 4.57 8.07 -20.41
N TYR A 10 5.50 7.50 -21.19
CA TYR A 10 5.60 6.05 -21.38
C TYR A 10 6.47 5.46 -20.27
N VAL A 11 5.93 4.53 -19.52
CA VAL A 11 6.58 3.89 -18.37
C VAL A 11 6.60 2.37 -18.53
N SER A 12 7.59 1.74 -17.93
CA SER A 12 7.72 0.28 -17.88
C SER A 12 7.13 -0.27 -16.60
N PRO A 13 6.63 -1.52 -16.59
CA PRO A 13 6.14 -2.17 -15.37
C PRO A 13 7.32 -2.65 -14.53
N ASP A 14 7.67 -1.89 -13.53
CA ASP A 14 8.71 -2.22 -12.56
C ASP A 14 8.31 -1.79 -11.15
N ASP A 15 9.07 -2.20 -10.16
CA ASP A 15 8.82 -1.92 -8.75
C ASP A 15 8.79 -0.42 -8.43
N LEU A 16 9.62 0.37 -9.11
CA LEU A 16 9.67 1.83 -8.92
C LEU A 16 8.40 2.52 -9.44
N THR A 17 7.90 2.12 -10.61
CA THR A 17 6.69 2.71 -11.20
C THR A 17 5.42 2.28 -10.47
N PHE A 18 5.37 1.07 -9.93
CA PHE A 18 4.28 0.61 -9.06
C PHE A 18 4.30 1.34 -7.71
N ALA A 19 5.48 1.46 -7.09
CA ALA A 19 5.63 2.20 -5.84
C ALA A 19 5.26 3.69 -6.00
N ALA A 20 5.58 4.30 -7.14
CA ALA A 20 5.19 5.67 -7.47
C ALA A 20 3.66 5.84 -7.51
N ALA A 21 2.92 4.88 -8.06
CA ALA A 21 1.47 4.92 -8.07
C ALA A 21 0.88 4.85 -6.65
N ALA A 22 1.43 4.00 -5.78
CA ALA A 22 1.02 3.90 -4.38
C ALA A 22 1.38 5.15 -3.58
N ALA A 23 2.56 5.71 -3.79
CA ALA A 23 3.04 6.91 -3.08
C ALA A 23 2.24 8.17 -3.43
N GLY A 24 1.79 8.29 -4.69
CA GLY A 24 1.04 9.45 -5.19
C GLY A 24 -0.47 9.40 -4.89
N ALA A 25 -0.99 8.28 -4.39
CA ALA A 25 -2.42 8.12 -4.13
C ALA A 25 -2.85 8.81 -2.83
N ASP A 26 -4.05 9.41 -2.82
CA ASP A 26 -4.65 10.02 -1.64
C ASP A 26 -5.47 8.98 -0.85
N TRP A 27 -4.77 8.10 -0.15
CA TRP A 27 -5.34 6.95 0.57
C TRP A 27 -6.36 7.32 1.63
N PHE A 28 -6.22 8.50 2.23
CA PHE A 28 -7.06 8.93 3.35
C PHE A 28 -8.26 9.78 2.93
N SER A 29 -8.44 10.02 1.62
CA SER A 29 -9.62 10.70 1.08
C SER A 29 -10.87 9.82 1.10
N VAL A 30 -10.71 8.50 1.22
CA VAL A 30 -11.78 7.51 1.21
C VAL A 30 -11.79 6.74 2.53
N PRO A 31 -12.96 6.52 3.16
CA PRO A 31 -13.06 5.71 4.38
C PRO A 31 -12.47 4.31 4.19
N GLY A 32 -11.68 3.87 5.18
CA GLY A 32 -11.04 2.56 5.15
C GLY A 32 -9.92 2.42 4.12
N MET A 33 -9.44 3.51 3.54
CA MET A 33 -8.42 3.51 2.49
C MET A 33 -8.81 2.72 1.23
N GLY A 34 -10.10 2.49 0.99
CA GLY A 34 -10.61 1.70 -0.14
C GLY A 34 -10.51 2.43 -1.48
N LEU A 35 -9.35 2.97 -1.79
CA LEU A 35 -9.07 3.75 -2.98
C LEU A 35 -8.54 2.89 -4.11
N SER A 36 -9.03 3.12 -5.33
CA SER A 36 -8.38 2.60 -6.54
C SER A 36 -7.16 3.43 -6.88
N ILE A 37 -6.03 2.75 -7.13
CA ILE A 37 -4.79 3.40 -7.55
C ILE A 37 -4.49 3.21 -9.03
N VAL A 38 -5.50 2.93 -9.81
CA VAL A 38 -5.43 2.93 -11.28
C VAL A 38 -5.35 4.37 -11.78
N ASP A 39 -4.54 4.59 -12.81
CA ASP A 39 -4.41 5.86 -13.53
C ASP A 39 -4.11 7.08 -12.63
N GLN A 40 -3.20 6.90 -11.69
CA GLN A 40 -2.73 7.99 -10.82
C GLN A 40 -1.86 8.99 -11.56
N ARG A 41 -1.87 10.24 -11.09
CA ARG A 41 -1.01 11.31 -11.63
C ARG A 41 0.44 11.08 -11.20
N GLY A 42 1.37 11.47 -12.05
CA GLY A 42 2.82 11.38 -11.83
C GLY A 42 3.53 10.92 -13.08
N ASP A 43 4.72 11.45 -13.33
CA ASP A 43 5.46 11.15 -14.56
C ASP A 43 5.93 9.69 -14.62
N ASN A 44 6.17 9.07 -13.47
CA ASN A 44 6.69 7.71 -13.36
C ASN A 44 5.65 6.70 -12.82
N THR A 45 4.38 7.05 -12.76
CA THR A 45 3.34 6.14 -12.24
C THR A 45 2.94 5.11 -13.28
N TRP A 46 2.93 3.83 -12.89
CA TRP A 46 2.34 2.77 -13.69
C TRP A 46 0.81 2.89 -13.68
N PRO A 47 0.13 2.92 -14.83
CA PRO A 47 -1.30 3.22 -14.89
C PRO A 47 -2.22 2.09 -14.44
N VAL A 48 -1.72 0.86 -14.35
CA VAL A 48 -2.51 -0.33 -13.98
C VAL A 48 -1.93 -0.95 -12.71
N THR A 49 -2.28 -0.38 -11.56
CA THR A 49 -1.79 -0.83 -10.25
C THR A 49 -2.96 -1.07 -9.31
N THR A 50 -2.86 -2.08 -8.48
CA THR A 50 -3.81 -2.35 -7.39
C THR A 50 -3.07 -2.65 -6.09
N ALA A 51 -3.76 -2.50 -4.98
CA ALA A 51 -3.25 -2.85 -3.66
C ALA A 51 -3.96 -4.08 -3.11
N SER A 52 -3.23 -4.89 -2.35
CA SER A 52 -3.84 -5.93 -1.51
C SER A 52 -4.25 -5.31 -0.17
N PHE A 53 -5.49 -5.55 0.24
CA PHE A 53 -6.05 -4.99 1.46
C PHE A 53 -6.19 -6.07 2.53
N ILE A 54 -5.87 -5.70 3.76
CA ILE A 54 -6.10 -6.51 4.95
C ILE A 54 -7.21 -5.84 5.75
N ILE A 55 -8.31 -6.56 5.94
CA ILE A 55 -9.49 -6.03 6.61
C ILE A 55 -9.46 -6.47 8.07
N MET A 56 -9.60 -5.51 9.00
CA MET A 56 -9.64 -5.75 10.43
C MET A 56 -10.79 -4.96 11.07
N TYR A 57 -11.36 -5.52 12.14
CA TYR A 57 -12.34 -4.79 12.94
C TYR A 57 -11.69 -3.68 13.77
N LYS A 58 -12.31 -2.50 13.83
CA LYS A 58 -11.86 -1.42 14.72
C LYS A 58 -12.03 -1.78 16.19
N ASN A 59 -13.11 -2.48 16.51
CA ASN A 59 -13.42 -2.97 17.85
C ASN A 59 -13.53 -4.50 17.79
N PRO A 60 -12.42 -5.23 17.82
CA PRO A 60 -12.42 -6.68 17.75
C PRO A 60 -12.91 -7.30 19.07
N ASP A 61 -13.63 -8.40 18.97
CA ASP A 61 -14.04 -9.19 20.15
C ASP A 61 -12.82 -9.76 20.88
N ASN A 62 -11.86 -10.29 20.13
CA ASN A 62 -10.58 -10.76 20.67
C ASN A 62 -9.47 -9.73 20.45
N LYS A 63 -9.29 -8.86 21.43
CA LYS A 63 -8.28 -7.79 21.37
C LYS A 63 -6.85 -8.32 21.37
N VAL A 64 -6.57 -9.39 22.09
CA VAL A 64 -5.24 -10.00 22.14
C VAL A 64 -4.85 -10.54 20.78
N ALA A 65 -5.71 -11.32 20.13
CA ALA A 65 -5.46 -11.85 18.80
C ALA A 65 -5.28 -10.72 17.77
N SER A 66 -6.07 -9.66 17.85
CA SER A 66 -5.97 -8.51 16.96
C SER A 66 -4.62 -7.78 17.11
N GLN A 67 -4.14 -7.61 18.34
CA GLN A 67 -2.82 -7.00 18.59
C GLN A 67 -1.67 -7.87 18.06
N GLU A 68 -1.77 -9.19 18.17
CA GLU A 68 -0.77 -10.11 17.60
C GLU A 68 -0.75 -10.05 16.07
N VAL A 69 -1.91 -9.91 15.43
CA VAL A 69 -2.01 -9.69 13.98
C VAL A 69 -1.30 -8.39 13.57
N LEU A 70 -1.51 -7.29 14.31
CA LEU A 70 -0.82 -6.02 14.04
C LEU A 70 0.69 -6.14 14.21
N LYS A 71 1.17 -6.86 15.21
CA LYS A 71 2.62 -7.14 15.38
C LYS A 71 3.18 -7.92 14.20
N PHE A 72 2.45 -8.91 13.70
CA PHE A 72 2.85 -9.67 12.52
C PHE A 72 3.00 -8.76 11.28
N PHE A 73 2.03 -7.91 11.01
CA PHE A 73 2.12 -6.98 9.88
C PHE A 73 3.17 -5.89 10.07
N ASP A 74 3.40 -5.44 11.30
CA ASP A 74 4.50 -4.52 11.60
C ASP A 74 5.86 -5.15 11.30
N TRP A 75 6.04 -6.40 11.70
CA TRP A 75 7.21 -7.18 11.33
C TRP A 75 7.36 -7.33 9.82
N ALA A 76 6.27 -7.65 9.12
CA ALA A 76 6.27 -7.80 7.67
C ALA A 76 6.66 -6.49 6.96
N PHE A 77 6.16 -5.36 7.39
CA PHE A 77 6.56 -4.06 6.85
C PHE A 77 8.02 -3.71 7.09
N LYS A 78 8.60 -4.15 8.20
CA LYS A 78 10.01 -3.92 8.53
C LYS A 78 10.97 -4.88 7.83
N ASN A 79 10.60 -6.15 7.72
CA ASN A 79 11.51 -7.23 7.35
C ASN A 79 11.12 -7.96 6.06
N GLY A 80 9.88 -7.81 5.59
CA GLY A 80 9.33 -8.57 4.47
C GLY A 80 9.56 -7.99 3.08
N LYS A 81 10.24 -6.85 2.96
CA LYS A 81 10.39 -6.16 1.66
C LYS A 81 11.09 -7.03 0.62
N GLN A 82 12.19 -7.63 0.98
CA GLN A 82 12.95 -8.49 0.06
C GLN A 82 12.14 -9.73 -0.35
N LEU A 83 11.46 -10.35 0.60
CA LEU A 83 10.60 -11.50 0.33
C LEU A 83 9.43 -11.14 -0.60
N ALA A 84 8.85 -9.95 -0.43
CA ALA A 84 7.80 -9.47 -1.32
C ALA A 84 8.31 -9.33 -2.76
N LEU A 85 9.47 -8.70 -2.95
CA LEU A 85 10.08 -8.53 -4.27
C LEU A 85 10.42 -9.87 -4.94
N GLU A 86 10.90 -10.85 -4.18
CA GLU A 86 11.18 -12.21 -4.68
C GLU A 86 9.92 -12.95 -5.14
N LEU A 87 8.76 -12.55 -4.63
CA LEU A 87 7.45 -13.09 -5.02
C LEU A 87 6.72 -12.19 -6.02
N ASP A 88 7.40 -11.27 -6.66
CA ASP A 88 6.85 -10.31 -7.62
C ASP A 88 5.77 -9.37 -7.03
N TYR A 89 5.81 -9.12 -5.71
CA TYR A 89 5.02 -8.09 -5.05
C TYR A 89 5.86 -6.86 -4.77
N VAL A 90 5.21 -5.70 -4.79
CA VAL A 90 5.88 -4.43 -4.50
C VAL A 90 5.55 -3.98 -3.08
N PRO A 91 6.55 -3.82 -2.20
CA PRO A 91 6.33 -3.32 -0.86
C PRO A 91 5.86 -1.87 -0.87
N LEU A 92 4.99 -1.52 0.08
CA LEU A 92 4.52 -0.15 0.24
C LEU A 92 5.67 0.80 0.61
N PRO A 93 5.63 2.06 0.14
CA PRO A 93 6.59 3.09 0.56
C PRO A 93 6.61 3.27 2.08
N ASP A 94 7.78 3.54 2.65
CA ASP A 94 7.95 3.69 4.10
C ASP A 94 7.10 4.82 4.69
N ALA A 95 6.95 5.92 3.96
CA ALA A 95 6.09 7.03 4.36
C ALA A 95 4.62 6.58 4.52
N LEU A 96 4.14 5.73 3.62
CA LEU A 96 2.77 5.20 3.67
C LEU A 96 2.61 4.20 4.84
N THR A 97 3.55 3.30 5.04
CA THR A 97 3.48 2.34 6.17
C THR A 97 3.50 3.06 7.52
N LYS A 98 4.25 4.15 7.64
CA LYS A 98 4.23 5.01 8.83
C LYS A 98 2.84 5.61 9.06
N GLN A 99 2.22 6.18 8.02
CA GLN A 99 0.87 6.75 8.12
C GLN A 99 -0.18 5.69 8.46
N ILE A 100 -0.06 4.47 7.95
CA ILE A 100 -0.95 3.36 8.31
C ILE A 100 -0.87 3.08 9.82
N ARG A 101 0.33 2.98 10.39
CA ARG A 101 0.50 2.80 11.83
C ARG A 101 -0.15 3.91 12.65
N GLU A 102 0.11 5.15 12.28
CA GLU A 102 -0.32 6.32 13.03
C GLU A 102 -1.81 6.62 12.90
N ARG A 103 -2.40 6.41 11.72
CA ARG A 103 -3.76 6.85 11.40
C ARG A 103 -4.79 5.72 11.31
N VAL A 104 -4.36 4.51 10.99
CA VAL A 104 -5.27 3.35 10.83
C VAL A 104 -5.18 2.42 12.02
N TRP A 105 -3.99 1.93 12.35
CA TRP A 105 -3.83 0.97 13.44
C TRP A 105 -4.14 1.56 14.82
N SER A 106 -3.91 2.86 15.00
CA SER A 106 -4.29 3.55 16.22
C SER A 106 -5.80 3.54 16.51
N GLN A 107 -6.63 3.27 15.49
CA GLN A 107 -8.09 3.15 15.62
C GLN A 107 -8.55 1.74 16.00
N ILE A 108 -7.68 0.76 15.96
CA ILE A 108 -7.99 -0.64 16.33
C ILE A 108 -7.77 -0.78 17.84
N LYS A 109 -8.85 -1.00 18.56
CA LYS A 109 -8.87 -0.99 20.03
C LYS A 109 -9.18 -2.36 20.63
#